data_7938be342c47d2ff2bc2b086bedd3973
#
_entry.id   7938be342c47d2ff2bc2b086bedd3973
#
_cell.length_a   1.000
_cell.length_b   1.000
_cell.length_c   1.000
_cell.angle_alpha   90.00
_cell.angle_beta   90.00
_cell.angle_gamma   90.00
#
_symmetry.space_group_name_H-M   'P 1'
#
loop_
_entity.id
_entity.type
_entity.pdbx_description
1 polymer ?
#
loop_
_entity_poly.entity_id
_entity_poly.type
_entity_poly.pdbx_seq_one_letter_code
_entity_poly.pdbx_strand_id
1 'polypeptide(L)'
;MKLKRIMLAAPKSGSGKTTITCALLELLKEKGEQVVSYKCGPDYIDPMFHEEVLHIPSKNLDTFFTDEEQTKALFIKDRREQEFAVIEGVMGLFDGLSGIYEEGSSYHLAKITKTPIILVVDAKGMGRSLLPLIAGFLSYDTEKLIKGVFLNRMSKGFYQMIGPLIEKELGIDVVGYLSDQKEMILKSRHLGLVMPGELEDIHTELQKLAKKLDETLDTDKIMKIAESACEIETTDKAACRNIYKTEIFDHASEFTDKNGIPESKPVIGVARDEAFCFYYKDNLDMLEEMGASLVFFSPLHDKEIPKTCDALLLGGGYPELFAEKLQANISMRTSIRNAFQTGMPVVAECGGFMYLHDKLTDQNGNTYEMAGALPGTCAFQGKLVRFGYIQVQEKESNFLSSGKSIKGHEFHYYDSTDNGCACVATKPGTKRNYDCVLDQDDLFLGFPHLYYPSNPEFARSFVEKAENYKKS
;
A
#
# COMPACT_ATOMS: atom_id res chain seq x y z
N MET A 1 -22.22 -8.03 -5.99
CA MET A 1 -22.28 -7.56 -4.59
C MET A 1 -22.57 -6.06 -4.57
N LYS A 2 -23.59 -5.64 -3.82
CA LYS A 2 -23.92 -4.21 -3.64
C LYS A 2 -23.26 -3.73 -2.33
N LEU A 3 -22.19 -2.94 -2.45
CA LEU A 3 -21.42 -2.40 -1.34
C LEU A 3 -21.53 -0.87 -1.36
N LYS A 4 -21.92 -0.24 -0.25
CA LYS A 4 -21.87 1.23 -0.10
C LYS A 4 -20.42 1.66 -0.25
N ARG A 5 -20.14 2.59 -1.16
CA ARG A 5 -18.76 3.03 -1.39
C ARG A 5 -18.67 4.41 -2.02
N ILE A 6 -17.57 5.08 -1.74
CA ILE A 6 -17.19 6.34 -2.37
C ILE A 6 -15.67 6.38 -2.57
N MET A 7 -15.25 7.20 -3.52
CA MET A 7 -13.85 7.58 -3.67
C MET A 7 -13.66 9.07 -3.40
N LEU A 8 -12.70 9.43 -2.57
CA LEU A 8 -12.22 10.80 -2.44
C LEU A 8 -11.04 11.01 -3.38
N ALA A 9 -11.21 11.82 -4.42
CA ALA A 9 -10.17 12.16 -5.37
C ALA A 9 -10.06 13.68 -5.54
N ALA A 10 -9.01 14.18 -6.17
CA ALA A 10 -8.78 15.61 -6.28
C ALA A 10 -8.17 16.00 -7.62
N PRO A 11 -8.24 17.27 -8.02
CA PRO A 11 -7.60 17.77 -9.23
C PRO A 11 -6.08 17.64 -9.26
N LYS A 12 -5.43 17.60 -8.09
CA LYS A 12 -3.97 17.53 -7.95
C LYS A 12 -3.55 17.02 -6.57
N SER A 13 -2.28 16.65 -6.42
CA SER A 13 -1.67 16.40 -5.12
C SER A 13 -1.72 17.65 -4.22
N GLY A 14 -1.74 17.46 -2.91
CA GLY A 14 -1.78 18.56 -1.93
C GLY A 14 -3.13 19.25 -1.79
N SER A 15 -4.20 18.73 -2.38
CA SER A 15 -5.57 19.28 -2.21
C SER A 15 -6.20 18.93 -0.87
N GLY A 16 -5.54 18.11 -0.03
CA GLY A 16 -6.00 17.72 1.30
C GLY A 16 -6.83 16.43 1.34
N LYS A 17 -6.74 15.58 0.33
CA LYS A 17 -7.43 14.27 0.27
C LYS A 17 -7.23 13.47 1.56
N THR A 18 -5.99 13.16 1.92
CA THR A 18 -5.65 12.33 3.09
C THR A 18 -6.27 12.87 4.38
N THR A 19 -6.17 14.19 4.61
CA THR A 19 -6.76 14.84 5.80
C THR A 19 -8.28 14.65 5.84
N ILE A 20 -8.95 14.86 4.70
CA ILE A 20 -10.42 14.73 4.60
C ILE A 20 -10.83 13.26 4.67
N THR A 21 -10.05 12.34 4.06
CA THR A 21 -10.30 10.90 4.14
C THR A 21 -10.24 10.42 5.58
N CYS A 22 -9.17 10.75 6.31
CA CYS A 22 -9.03 10.35 7.72
C CYS A 22 -10.15 10.92 8.60
N ALA A 23 -10.52 12.21 8.41
CA ALA A 23 -11.63 12.81 9.14
C ALA A 23 -12.97 12.15 8.81
N LEU A 24 -13.22 11.80 7.55
CA LEU A 24 -14.44 11.12 7.13
C LEU A 24 -14.51 9.68 7.65
N LEU A 25 -13.41 8.95 7.62
CA LEU A 25 -13.30 7.60 8.17
C LEU A 25 -13.64 7.60 9.66
N GLU A 26 -13.04 8.50 10.45
CA GLU A 26 -13.34 8.64 11.88
C GLU A 26 -14.80 9.04 12.11
N LEU A 27 -15.33 10.00 11.35
CA LEU A 27 -16.72 10.44 11.44
C LEU A 27 -17.72 9.30 11.16
N LEU A 28 -17.50 8.53 10.09
CA LEU A 28 -18.35 7.40 9.75
C LEU A 28 -18.34 6.31 10.82
N LYS A 29 -17.16 6.03 11.39
CA LYS A 29 -16.98 5.11 12.51
C LYS A 29 -17.70 5.62 13.76
N GLU A 30 -17.59 6.91 14.12
CA GLU A 30 -18.34 7.51 15.23
C GLU A 30 -19.87 7.44 15.04
N LYS A 31 -20.34 7.48 13.80
CA LYS A 31 -21.76 7.31 13.44
C LYS A 31 -22.21 5.85 13.42
N GLY A 32 -21.34 4.89 13.71
CA GLY A 32 -21.64 3.47 13.82
C GLY A 32 -21.61 2.69 12.50
N GLU A 33 -21.07 3.28 11.41
CA GLU A 33 -20.87 2.55 10.16
C GLU A 33 -19.69 1.56 10.31
N GLN A 34 -19.83 0.39 9.68
CA GLN A 34 -18.72 -0.58 9.55
C GLN A 34 -17.85 -0.16 8.38
N VAL A 35 -16.81 0.63 8.66
CA VAL A 35 -15.99 1.25 7.62
C VAL A 35 -14.81 0.37 7.27
N VAL A 36 -14.52 0.30 5.97
CA VAL A 36 -13.27 -0.26 5.42
C VAL A 36 -12.64 0.78 4.49
N SER A 37 -11.33 0.81 4.46
CA SER A 37 -10.59 1.79 3.70
C SER A 37 -9.74 1.12 2.61
N TYR A 38 -9.58 1.84 1.51
CA TYR A 38 -8.65 1.47 0.45
C TYR A 38 -7.81 2.66 0.02
N LYS A 39 -6.56 2.40 -0.29
CA LYS A 39 -5.67 3.39 -0.91
C LYS A 39 -5.44 3.03 -2.37
N CYS A 40 -5.70 3.97 -3.28
CA CYS A 40 -5.30 3.85 -4.67
C CYS A 40 -3.78 3.99 -4.80
N GLY A 41 -3.14 3.06 -5.52
CA GLY A 41 -1.71 3.10 -5.75
C GLY A 41 -0.86 2.41 -4.67
N PRO A 42 0.49 2.45 -4.81
CA PRO A 42 1.42 1.64 -4.03
C PRO A 42 1.88 2.28 -2.71
N ASP A 43 1.07 3.15 -2.13
CA ASP A 43 1.38 3.87 -0.90
C ASP A 43 1.19 2.98 0.34
N TYR A 44 2.23 2.82 1.16
CA TYR A 44 2.15 2.06 2.41
C TYR A 44 1.67 2.88 3.60
N ILE A 45 1.92 4.21 3.59
CA ILE A 45 1.76 5.05 4.77
C ILE A 45 0.29 5.26 5.11
N ASP A 46 -0.54 5.61 4.10
CA ASP A 46 -1.95 5.88 4.34
C ASP A 46 -2.72 4.63 4.84
N PRO A 47 -2.56 3.41 4.25
CA PRO A 47 -3.18 2.21 4.81
C PRO A 47 -2.75 1.90 6.25
N MET A 48 -1.46 2.01 6.56
CA MET A 48 -0.96 1.82 7.93
C MET A 48 -1.58 2.83 8.89
N PHE A 49 -1.72 4.10 8.47
CA PHE A 49 -2.36 5.13 9.28
C PHE A 49 -3.83 4.79 9.58
N HIS A 50 -4.56 4.32 8.58
CA HIS A 50 -5.94 3.91 8.78
C HIS A 50 -6.06 2.71 9.73
N GLU A 51 -5.14 1.75 9.68
CA GLU A 51 -5.15 0.59 10.56
C GLU A 51 -4.68 0.92 11.99
N GLU A 52 -3.55 1.60 12.13
CA GLU A 52 -2.92 1.80 13.44
C GLU A 52 -3.52 2.95 14.24
N VAL A 53 -3.91 4.05 13.57
CA VAL A 53 -4.46 5.24 14.24
C VAL A 53 -5.98 5.21 14.31
N LEU A 54 -6.66 4.87 13.20
CA LEU A 54 -8.11 4.85 13.14
C LEU A 54 -8.72 3.49 13.50
N HIS A 55 -7.91 2.44 13.57
CA HIS A 55 -8.38 1.05 13.77
C HIS A 55 -9.42 0.63 12.71
N ILE A 56 -9.21 1.07 11.47
CA ILE A 56 -10.03 0.76 10.31
C ILE A 56 -9.25 -0.14 9.37
N PRO A 57 -9.75 -1.34 9.01
CA PRO A 57 -9.07 -2.21 8.05
C PRO A 57 -8.79 -1.49 6.74
N SER A 58 -7.57 -1.57 6.26
CA SER A 58 -7.13 -0.86 5.06
C SER A 58 -6.28 -1.74 4.14
N LYS A 59 -6.43 -1.54 2.83
CA LYS A 59 -5.65 -2.24 1.79
C LYS A 59 -5.34 -1.31 0.63
N ASN A 60 -4.34 -1.69 -0.16
CA ASN A 60 -4.09 -1.03 -1.44
C ASN A 60 -4.98 -1.63 -2.54
N LEU A 61 -5.37 -0.78 -3.49
CA LEU A 61 -5.92 -1.20 -4.77
C LEU A 61 -5.17 -0.47 -5.88
N ASP A 62 -4.60 -1.22 -6.81
CA ASP A 62 -3.74 -0.64 -7.83
C ASP A 62 -3.95 -1.32 -9.18
N THR A 63 -4.47 -0.56 -10.14
CA THR A 63 -4.82 -1.05 -11.47
C THR A 63 -3.61 -1.15 -12.42
N PHE A 64 -2.42 -0.78 -11.98
CA PHE A 64 -1.18 -1.20 -12.63
C PHE A 64 -0.78 -2.61 -12.19
N PHE A 65 -0.88 -2.91 -10.89
CA PHE A 65 -0.47 -4.21 -10.37
C PHE A 65 -1.37 -5.34 -10.85
N THR A 66 -2.68 -5.09 -10.92
CA THR A 66 -3.69 -6.10 -11.22
C THR A 66 -4.51 -5.73 -12.45
N ASP A 67 -5.05 -6.72 -13.13
CA ASP A 67 -6.04 -6.51 -14.17
C ASP A 67 -7.42 -6.15 -13.59
N GLU A 68 -8.40 -5.91 -14.47
CA GLU A 68 -9.74 -5.48 -14.07
C GLU A 68 -10.45 -6.51 -13.18
N GLU A 69 -10.40 -7.80 -13.53
CA GLU A 69 -11.09 -8.87 -12.78
C GLU A 69 -10.39 -9.14 -11.45
N GLN A 70 -9.07 -9.14 -11.42
CA GLN A 70 -8.30 -9.26 -10.19
C GLN A 70 -8.55 -8.05 -9.25
N THR A 71 -8.59 -6.83 -9.80
CA THR A 71 -8.89 -5.62 -9.01
C THR A 71 -10.29 -5.71 -8.38
N LYS A 72 -11.32 -6.12 -9.13
CA LYS A 72 -12.68 -6.32 -8.62
C LYS A 72 -12.69 -7.39 -7.53
N ALA A 73 -12.03 -8.51 -7.78
CA ALA A 73 -11.98 -9.63 -6.85
C ALA A 73 -11.29 -9.25 -5.53
N LEU A 74 -10.14 -8.55 -5.57
CA LEU A 74 -9.44 -8.04 -4.38
C LEU A 74 -10.28 -7.00 -3.63
N PHE A 75 -11.02 -6.15 -4.35
CA PHE A 75 -11.87 -5.14 -3.74
C PHE A 75 -13.02 -5.76 -2.92
N ILE A 76 -13.66 -6.84 -3.42
CA ILE A 76 -14.77 -7.48 -2.73
C ILE A 76 -14.36 -8.65 -1.83
N LYS A 77 -13.08 -9.05 -1.85
CA LYS A 77 -12.55 -10.11 -1.00
C LYS A 77 -12.81 -9.78 0.47
N ASP A 78 -13.43 -10.72 1.18
CA ASP A 78 -13.75 -10.62 2.62
C ASP A 78 -14.67 -9.45 2.99
N ARG A 79 -15.41 -8.89 2.01
CA ARG A 79 -16.34 -7.78 2.24
C ARG A 79 -17.74 -8.27 2.58
N ARG A 80 -18.44 -7.48 3.41
CA ARG A 80 -19.83 -7.68 3.79
C ARG A 80 -20.69 -6.57 3.20
N GLU A 81 -21.93 -6.87 2.84
CA GLU A 81 -22.84 -5.89 2.21
C GLU A 81 -23.16 -4.67 3.10
N GLN A 82 -23.08 -4.84 4.42
CA GLN A 82 -23.30 -3.77 5.39
C GLN A 82 -22.09 -2.86 5.59
N GLU A 83 -20.94 -3.18 5.04
CA GLU A 83 -19.73 -2.34 5.16
C GLU A 83 -19.83 -1.11 4.25
N PHE A 84 -19.17 -0.03 4.69
CA PHE A 84 -18.99 1.18 3.91
C PHE A 84 -17.51 1.30 3.47
N ALA A 85 -17.26 1.19 2.18
CA ALA A 85 -15.92 1.31 1.64
C ALA A 85 -15.59 2.76 1.26
N VAL A 86 -14.49 3.28 1.77
CA VAL A 86 -13.93 4.57 1.39
C VAL A 86 -12.62 4.34 0.67
N ILE A 87 -12.51 4.82 -0.58
CA ILE A 87 -11.28 4.74 -1.37
C ILE A 87 -10.61 6.10 -1.37
N GLU A 88 -9.37 6.17 -0.92
CA GLU A 88 -8.54 7.35 -1.08
C GLU A 88 -7.79 7.32 -2.41
N GLY A 89 -8.03 8.31 -3.27
CA GLY A 89 -7.34 8.46 -4.54
C GLY A 89 -5.90 8.93 -4.39
N VAL A 90 -5.11 8.70 -5.41
CA VAL A 90 -3.70 9.11 -5.51
C VAL A 90 -3.54 10.27 -6.50
N MET A 91 -2.54 11.11 -6.31
CA MET A 91 -2.21 12.26 -7.20
C MET A 91 -3.44 13.08 -7.62
N GLY A 92 -3.52 13.51 -8.89
CA GLY A 92 -4.74 14.04 -9.49
C GLY A 92 -5.64 12.91 -10.00
N LEU A 93 -6.95 13.17 -10.11
CA LEU A 93 -7.97 12.16 -10.45
C LEU A 93 -7.62 11.36 -11.71
N PHE A 94 -7.09 12.01 -12.73
CA PHE A 94 -6.75 11.40 -14.03
C PHE A 94 -5.25 11.12 -14.20
N ASP A 95 -4.43 11.41 -13.19
CA ASP A 95 -2.99 11.21 -13.24
C ASP A 95 -2.64 9.74 -12.96
N GLY A 96 -2.39 8.97 -13.99
CA GLY A 96 -1.97 7.56 -13.89
C GLY A 96 -0.51 7.36 -14.25
N LEU A 97 -0.21 6.30 -14.98
CA LEU A 97 1.16 5.91 -15.32
C LEU A 97 1.91 7.05 -16.03
N SER A 98 3.08 7.37 -15.52
CA SER A 98 3.94 8.47 -16.01
C SER A 98 3.27 9.86 -15.99
N GLY A 99 2.12 10.01 -15.32
CA GLY A 99 1.34 11.25 -15.25
C GLY A 99 0.59 11.61 -16.57
N ILE A 100 0.56 10.72 -17.55
CA ILE A 100 -0.04 10.98 -18.87
C ILE A 100 -1.03 9.90 -19.33
N TYR A 101 -1.01 8.72 -18.73
CA TYR A 101 -1.95 7.65 -19.01
C TYR A 101 -3.06 7.60 -17.97
N GLU A 102 -4.27 7.16 -18.33
CA GLU A 102 -5.36 6.95 -17.38
C GLU A 102 -5.11 5.70 -16.52
N GLU A 103 -4.46 4.68 -17.06
CA GLU A 103 -4.10 3.45 -16.35
C GLU A 103 -3.30 3.76 -15.08
N GLY A 104 -3.66 3.12 -13.97
CA GLY A 104 -3.06 3.39 -12.66
C GLY A 104 -3.58 4.66 -11.96
N SER A 105 -4.51 5.43 -12.59
CA SER A 105 -5.11 6.61 -11.98
C SER A 105 -6.24 6.27 -11.01
N SER A 106 -6.60 7.23 -10.17
CA SER A 106 -7.80 7.15 -9.33
C SER A 106 -9.07 6.97 -10.17
N TYR A 107 -9.15 7.62 -11.33
CA TYR A 107 -10.29 7.49 -12.23
C TYR A 107 -10.41 6.09 -12.82
N HIS A 108 -9.29 5.50 -13.25
CA HIS A 108 -9.26 4.12 -13.75
C HIS A 108 -9.75 3.12 -12.70
N LEU A 109 -9.30 3.26 -11.46
CA LEU A 109 -9.77 2.42 -10.35
C LEU A 109 -11.27 2.62 -10.10
N ALA A 110 -11.75 3.88 -10.12
CA ALA A 110 -13.17 4.18 -9.95
C ALA A 110 -14.04 3.58 -11.06
N LYS A 111 -13.57 3.56 -12.31
CA LYS A 111 -14.24 2.90 -13.46
C LYS A 111 -14.38 1.40 -13.23
N ILE A 112 -13.28 0.72 -12.92
CA ILE A 112 -13.24 -0.73 -12.68
C ILE A 112 -14.18 -1.12 -11.55
N THR A 113 -14.12 -0.39 -10.44
CA THR A 113 -14.92 -0.66 -9.24
C THR A 113 -16.31 -0.02 -9.29
N LYS A 114 -16.67 0.71 -10.36
CA LYS A 114 -17.92 1.47 -10.51
C LYS A 114 -18.20 2.32 -9.27
N THR A 115 -17.18 2.99 -8.73
CA THR A 115 -17.24 3.75 -7.49
C THR A 115 -17.56 5.21 -7.74
N PRO A 116 -18.61 5.77 -7.15
CA PRO A 116 -18.89 7.20 -7.24
C PRO A 116 -17.80 8.02 -6.56
N ILE A 117 -17.44 9.15 -7.20
CA ILE A 117 -16.34 10.02 -6.80
C ILE A 117 -16.87 11.30 -6.16
N ILE A 118 -16.28 11.69 -5.04
CA ILE A 118 -16.36 13.02 -4.46
C ILE A 118 -15.07 13.77 -4.80
N LEU A 119 -15.19 14.81 -5.59
CA LEU A 119 -14.05 15.62 -6.02
C LEU A 119 -13.69 16.63 -4.92
N VAL A 120 -12.57 16.42 -4.26
CA VAL A 120 -12.02 17.31 -3.24
C VAL A 120 -11.25 18.44 -3.92
N VAL A 121 -11.81 19.64 -3.92
CA VAL A 121 -11.23 20.81 -4.57
C VAL A 121 -10.59 21.73 -3.54
N ASP A 122 -9.31 22.03 -3.74
CA ASP A 122 -8.64 23.08 -2.98
C ASP A 122 -9.18 24.45 -3.40
N ALA A 123 -9.98 25.05 -2.55
CA ALA A 123 -10.67 26.32 -2.81
C ALA A 123 -9.91 27.56 -2.32
N LYS A 124 -8.70 27.38 -1.77
CA LYS A 124 -7.91 28.48 -1.21
C LYS A 124 -7.60 29.56 -2.25
N GLY A 125 -8.05 30.79 -1.98
CA GLY A 125 -7.83 31.93 -2.88
C GLY A 125 -8.64 31.89 -4.17
N MET A 126 -9.60 30.97 -4.29
CA MET A 126 -10.46 30.87 -5.46
C MET A 126 -11.86 31.44 -5.19
N GLY A 127 -12.41 32.08 -6.20
CA GLY A 127 -13.78 32.56 -6.25
C GLY A 127 -14.59 31.84 -7.30
N ARG A 128 -15.25 32.59 -8.20
CA ARG A 128 -16.03 32.01 -9.31
C ARG A 128 -15.21 31.09 -10.24
N SER A 129 -13.89 31.20 -10.24
CA SER A 129 -12.99 30.29 -10.98
C SER A 129 -13.09 28.82 -10.54
N LEU A 130 -13.74 28.52 -9.41
CA LEU A 130 -14.09 27.14 -9.03
C LEU A 130 -15.02 26.50 -10.06
N LEU A 131 -15.96 27.25 -10.64
CA LEU A 131 -16.93 26.71 -11.60
C LEU A 131 -16.27 26.13 -12.84
N PRO A 132 -15.44 26.89 -13.62
CA PRO A 132 -14.78 26.33 -14.79
C PRO A 132 -13.78 25.22 -14.43
N LEU A 133 -13.14 25.25 -13.26
CA LEU A 133 -12.30 24.13 -12.81
C LEU A 133 -13.12 22.86 -12.64
N ILE A 134 -14.22 22.92 -11.86
CA ILE A 134 -15.10 21.76 -11.64
C ILE A 134 -15.75 21.31 -12.96
N ALA A 135 -16.25 22.26 -13.76
CA ALA A 135 -16.85 21.96 -15.05
C ALA A 135 -15.90 21.21 -15.99
N GLY A 136 -14.61 21.54 -15.99
CA GLY A 136 -13.59 20.81 -16.74
C GLY A 136 -13.49 19.34 -16.32
N PHE A 137 -13.46 19.06 -15.02
CA PHE A 137 -13.46 17.69 -14.51
C PHE A 137 -14.75 16.93 -14.84
N LEU A 138 -15.91 17.57 -14.70
CA LEU A 138 -17.20 16.98 -15.05
C LEU A 138 -17.32 16.70 -16.55
N SER A 139 -16.76 17.57 -17.40
CA SER A 139 -16.74 17.38 -18.84
C SER A 139 -15.81 16.24 -19.28
N TYR A 140 -14.72 16.02 -18.54
CA TYR A 140 -13.75 14.97 -18.84
C TYR A 140 -14.17 13.59 -18.26
N ASP A 141 -15.08 13.58 -17.32
CA ASP A 141 -15.66 12.36 -16.70
C ASP A 141 -16.70 11.71 -17.62
N THR A 142 -16.22 10.88 -18.55
CA THR A 142 -17.08 10.20 -19.55
C THR A 142 -18.05 9.20 -18.94
N GLU A 143 -17.68 8.56 -17.84
CA GLU A 143 -18.51 7.57 -17.10
C GLU A 143 -19.45 8.21 -16.10
N LYS A 144 -19.37 9.53 -15.92
CA LYS A 144 -20.18 10.29 -14.95
C LYS A 144 -20.07 9.74 -13.53
N LEU A 145 -18.85 9.43 -13.12
CA LEU A 145 -18.55 8.90 -11.78
C LEU A 145 -18.46 9.99 -10.72
N ILE A 146 -18.13 11.24 -11.09
CA ILE A 146 -18.12 12.38 -10.17
C ILE A 146 -19.57 12.69 -9.80
N LYS A 147 -19.92 12.47 -8.52
CA LYS A 147 -21.28 12.65 -7.99
C LYS A 147 -21.39 13.78 -6.98
N GLY A 148 -20.26 14.26 -6.47
CA GLY A 148 -20.25 15.36 -5.51
C GLY A 148 -18.92 16.09 -5.52
N VAL A 149 -18.96 17.31 -4.96
CA VAL A 149 -17.79 18.17 -4.78
C VAL A 149 -17.66 18.56 -3.32
N PHE A 150 -16.47 18.43 -2.78
CA PHE A 150 -16.09 18.90 -1.45
C PHE A 150 -15.11 20.07 -1.57
N LEU A 151 -15.40 21.21 -0.90
CA LEU A 151 -14.60 22.43 -0.99
C LEU A 151 -13.64 22.54 0.20
N ASN A 152 -12.39 22.19 0.01
CA ASN A 152 -11.37 22.28 1.05
C ASN A 152 -10.77 23.68 1.13
N ARG A 153 -10.38 24.12 2.33
CA ARG A 153 -9.81 25.43 2.63
C ARG A 153 -10.74 26.60 2.27
N MET A 154 -12.05 26.40 2.53
CA MET A 154 -13.15 27.34 2.22
C MET A 154 -13.70 27.94 3.51
N SER A 155 -13.91 29.25 3.55
CA SER A 155 -14.61 29.89 4.69
C SER A 155 -16.11 29.64 4.63
N LYS A 156 -16.77 29.59 5.81
CA LYS A 156 -18.22 29.40 5.94
C LYS A 156 -19.02 30.42 5.13
N GLY A 157 -18.70 31.72 5.28
CA GLY A 157 -19.45 32.76 4.59
C GLY A 157 -19.34 32.68 3.08
N PHE A 158 -18.18 32.31 2.55
CA PHE A 158 -18.02 32.15 1.11
C PHE A 158 -18.64 30.86 0.58
N TYR A 159 -18.59 29.78 1.35
CA TYR A 159 -19.30 28.53 1.04
C TYR A 159 -20.79 28.73 0.84
N GLN A 160 -21.44 29.54 1.72
CA GLN A 160 -22.87 29.83 1.64
C GLN A 160 -23.28 30.55 0.35
N MET A 161 -22.34 31.25 -0.29
CA MET A 161 -22.57 31.95 -1.58
C MET A 161 -22.23 31.07 -2.77
N ILE A 162 -21.07 30.38 -2.73
CA ILE A 162 -20.53 29.65 -3.89
C ILE A 162 -21.12 28.26 -4.04
N GLY A 163 -21.45 27.59 -2.96
CA GLY A 163 -22.02 26.24 -2.96
C GLY A 163 -23.31 26.16 -3.78
N PRO A 164 -24.35 26.93 -3.45
CA PRO A 164 -25.58 26.96 -4.23
C PRO A 164 -25.40 27.38 -5.68
N LEU A 165 -24.37 28.20 -5.97
CA LEU A 165 -24.05 28.61 -7.33
C LEU A 165 -23.47 27.45 -8.14
N ILE A 166 -22.57 26.65 -7.53
CA ILE A 166 -22.00 25.44 -8.15
C ILE A 166 -23.13 24.45 -8.45
N GLU A 167 -24.00 24.17 -7.48
CA GLU A 167 -25.13 23.26 -7.67
C GLU A 167 -26.06 23.72 -8.80
N LYS A 168 -26.39 25.00 -8.82
CA LYS A 168 -27.30 25.59 -9.82
C LYS A 168 -26.72 25.58 -11.23
N GLU A 169 -25.45 25.97 -11.39
CA GLU A 169 -24.84 26.14 -12.73
C GLU A 169 -24.25 24.85 -13.28
N LEU A 170 -23.77 23.94 -12.42
CA LEU A 170 -23.11 22.71 -12.86
C LEU A 170 -23.93 21.44 -12.64
N GLY A 171 -25.03 21.53 -11.88
CA GLY A 171 -25.90 20.36 -11.63
C GLY A 171 -25.21 19.25 -10.83
N ILE A 172 -24.25 19.60 -9.98
CA ILE A 172 -23.50 18.66 -9.15
C ILE A 172 -23.68 18.99 -7.68
N ASP A 173 -23.89 18.01 -6.82
CA ASP A 173 -24.01 18.20 -5.38
C ASP A 173 -22.73 18.75 -4.76
N VAL A 174 -22.85 19.81 -3.96
CA VAL A 174 -21.77 20.25 -3.07
C VAL A 174 -22.02 19.61 -1.70
N VAL A 175 -21.18 18.61 -1.36
CA VAL A 175 -21.39 17.77 -0.18
C VAL A 175 -20.83 18.35 1.11
N GLY A 176 -20.10 19.46 1.03
CA GLY A 176 -19.58 20.12 2.23
C GLY A 176 -18.32 20.92 1.97
N TYR A 177 -17.78 21.45 3.06
CA TYR A 177 -16.53 22.21 3.03
C TYR A 177 -15.73 22.02 4.32
N LEU A 178 -14.45 22.36 4.28
CA LEU A 178 -13.60 22.47 5.46
C LEU A 178 -12.81 23.79 5.40
N SER A 179 -12.75 24.51 6.51
CA SER A 179 -11.93 25.71 6.61
C SER A 179 -10.43 25.36 6.65
N ASP A 180 -9.56 26.36 6.37
CA ASP A 180 -8.10 26.15 6.37
C ASP A 180 -7.62 25.75 7.78
N GLN A 181 -7.16 24.52 7.93
CA GLN A 181 -6.71 23.93 9.19
C GLN A 181 -5.19 24.05 9.33
N LYS A 182 -4.68 25.30 9.39
CA LYS A 182 -3.23 25.58 9.43
C LYS A 182 -2.47 24.88 10.56
N GLU A 183 -3.14 24.57 11.66
CA GLU A 183 -2.56 23.96 12.86
C GLU A 183 -2.65 22.44 12.86
N MET A 184 -3.48 21.85 11.99
CA MET A 184 -3.74 20.41 11.90
C MET A 184 -3.10 19.81 10.65
N ILE A 185 -1.84 20.11 10.39
CA ILE A 185 -1.09 19.37 9.38
C ILE A 185 -0.79 17.99 9.99
N LEU A 186 -1.60 16.99 9.60
CA LEU A 186 -1.27 15.60 9.89
C LEU A 186 0.16 15.37 9.39
N LYS A 187 1.08 15.18 10.32
CA LYS A 187 2.46 14.78 10.03
C LYS A 187 2.47 13.33 9.54
N SER A 188 1.57 13.01 8.60
CA SER A 188 1.28 11.67 8.11
C SER A 188 2.46 10.99 7.40
N ARG A 189 3.49 11.75 7.04
CA ARG A 189 4.59 11.25 6.21
C ARG A 189 5.62 10.39 6.95
N HIS A 190 5.44 10.14 8.25
CA HIS A 190 6.44 9.44 9.08
C HIS A 190 5.78 8.50 10.08
N LEU A 191 4.75 7.77 9.69
CA LEU A 191 4.02 6.90 10.62
C LEU A 191 4.86 5.77 11.20
N GLY A 192 5.80 5.24 10.45
CA GLY A 192 6.83 4.32 10.98
C GLY A 192 7.77 4.97 11.99
N LEU A 193 7.64 6.31 12.20
CA LEU A 193 8.49 7.11 13.09
C LEU A 193 7.71 7.69 14.28
N VAL A 194 6.40 7.46 14.35
CA VAL A 194 5.55 8.02 15.40
C VAL A 194 5.63 7.14 16.65
N MET A 195 6.03 7.72 17.77
CA MET A 195 6.07 7.02 19.05
C MET A 195 4.65 6.70 19.54
N PRO A 196 4.43 5.62 20.32
CA PRO A 196 3.10 5.25 20.80
C PRO A 196 2.31 6.37 21.47
N GLY A 197 2.97 7.27 22.23
CA GLY A 197 2.33 8.43 22.85
C GLY A 197 1.89 9.51 21.86
N GLU A 198 2.57 9.62 20.72
CA GLU A 198 2.19 10.55 19.65
C GLU A 198 0.98 10.04 18.86
N LEU A 199 0.74 8.72 18.83
CA LEU A 199 -0.44 8.13 18.19
C LEU A 199 -1.74 8.56 18.88
N GLU A 200 -1.77 8.63 20.22
CA GLU A 200 -2.94 9.10 20.96
C GLU A 200 -3.22 10.59 20.71
N ASP A 201 -2.19 11.41 20.65
CA ASP A 201 -2.32 12.83 20.32
C ASP A 201 -2.87 13.02 18.90
N ILE A 202 -2.37 12.27 17.94
CA ILE A 202 -2.84 12.29 16.55
C ILE A 202 -4.30 11.83 16.45
N HIS A 203 -4.69 10.76 17.14
CA HIS A 203 -6.07 10.29 17.16
C HIS A 203 -7.01 11.34 17.77
N THR A 204 -6.60 11.99 18.86
CA THR A 204 -7.34 13.09 19.48
C THR A 204 -7.53 14.27 18.51
N GLU A 205 -6.50 14.63 17.76
CA GLU A 205 -6.61 15.70 16.74
C GLU A 205 -7.52 15.30 15.59
N LEU A 206 -7.51 14.03 15.18
CA LEU A 206 -8.43 13.51 14.16
C LEU A 206 -9.88 13.54 14.63
N GLN A 207 -10.17 13.17 15.87
CA GLN A 207 -11.52 13.28 16.43
C GLN A 207 -12.02 14.73 16.45
N LYS A 208 -11.17 15.69 16.77
CA LYS A 208 -11.52 17.13 16.66
C LYS A 208 -11.81 17.53 15.22
N LEU A 209 -11.04 16.99 14.27
CA LEU A 209 -11.25 17.24 12.85
C LEU A 209 -12.54 16.61 12.34
N ALA A 210 -12.83 15.37 12.75
CA ALA A 210 -14.07 14.67 12.44
C ALA A 210 -15.31 15.47 12.93
N LYS A 211 -15.27 16.00 14.15
CA LYS A 211 -16.34 16.88 14.68
C LYS A 211 -16.51 18.16 13.86
N LYS A 212 -15.41 18.81 13.46
CA LYS A 212 -15.50 19.98 12.56
C LYS A 212 -16.06 19.62 11.19
N LEU A 213 -15.72 18.44 10.69
CA LEU A 213 -16.26 17.93 9.42
C LEU A 213 -17.76 17.65 9.55
N ASP A 214 -18.22 17.06 10.65
CA ASP A 214 -19.64 16.78 10.90
C ASP A 214 -20.52 18.06 10.88
N GLU A 215 -19.97 19.19 11.35
CA GLU A 215 -20.66 20.48 11.30
C GLU A 215 -20.83 21.06 9.88
N THR A 216 -20.06 20.58 8.91
CA THR A 216 -19.92 21.21 7.58
C THR A 216 -20.16 20.25 6.42
N LEU A 217 -20.28 18.97 6.70
CA LEU A 217 -20.53 17.89 5.74
C LEU A 217 -22.05 17.59 5.69
N ASP A 218 -22.59 17.50 4.50
CA ASP A 218 -23.93 16.95 4.28
C ASP A 218 -23.84 15.42 4.24
N THR A 219 -23.97 14.81 5.42
CA THR A 219 -23.86 13.35 5.58
C THR A 219 -24.92 12.61 4.76
N ASP A 220 -26.15 13.17 4.62
CA ASP A 220 -27.21 12.55 3.84
C ASP A 220 -26.86 12.48 2.35
N LYS A 221 -26.24 13.53 1.81
CA LYS A 221 -25.73 13.52 0.44
C LYS A 221 -24.62 12.47 0.27
N ILE A 222 -23.68 12.38 1.23
CA ILE A 222 -22.63 11.35 1.21
C ILE A 222 -23.23 9.94 1.18
N MET A 223 -24.21 9.66 2.05
CA MET A 223 -24.88 8.36 2.11
C MET A 223 -25.61 8.04 0.80
N LYS A 224 -26.37 8.99 0.24
CA LYS A 224 -27.03 8.82 -1.07
C LYS A 224 -26.05 8.54 -2.20
N ILE A 225 -24.92 9.26 -2.23
CA ILE A 225 -23.87 9.02 -3.22
C ILE A 225 -23.29 7.61 -3.05
N ALA A 226 -22.97 7.19 -1.83
CA ALA A 226 -22.43 5.86 -1.55
C ALA A 226 -23.41 4.73 -1.93
N GLU A 227 -24.69 4.90 -1.65
CA GLU A 227 -25.77 3.95 -1.99
C GLU A 227 -26.07 3.90 -3.49
N SER A 228 -25.73 4.96 -4.23
CA SER A 228 -25.87 5.01 -5.70
C SER A 228 -24.86 4.14 -6.43
N ALA A 229 -23.84 3.60 -5.73
CA ALA A 229 -22.83 2.74 -6.32
C ALA A 229 -23.46 1.50 -6.96
N CYS A 230 -23.11 1.24 -8.21
CA CYS A 230 -23.63 0.09 -8.96
C CYS A 230 -23.11 -1.23 -8.35
N GLU A 231 -23.85 -2.31 -8.58
CA GLU A 231 -23.38 -3.64 -8.21
C GLU A 231 -22.07 -3.98 -8.92
N ILE A 232 -21.13 -4.60 -8.17
CA ILE A 232 -19.91 -5.16 -8.75
C ILE A 232 -20.19 -6.59 -9.14
N GLU A 233 -20.15 -6.84 -10.43
CA GLU A 233 -20.21 -8.17 -11.00
C GLU A 233 -18.79 -8.68 -11.21
N THR A 234 -18.51 -9.85 -10.68
CA THR A 234 -17.32 -10.63 -11.03
C THR A 234 -17.78 -11.82 -11.83
N THR A 235 -17.13 -12.11 -12.92
CA THR A 235 -17.45 -13.23 -13.82
C THR A 235 -17.25 -14.58 -13.15
N ASP A 236 -16.46 -14.61 -12.08
CA ASP A 236 -16.20 -15.83 -11.34
C ASP A 236 -16.35 -15.63 -9.82
N LYS A 237 -17.50 -16.12 -9.27
CA LYS A 237 -17.72 -16.17 -7.81
C LYS A 237 -16.75 -17.11 -7.10
N ALA A 238 -16.16 -18.07 -7.83
CA ALA A 238 -15.10 -18.94 -7.31
C ALA A 238 -13.75 -18.18 -7.27
N ALA A 239 -13.49 -17.29 -8.24
CA ALA A 239 -12.32 -16.39 -8.19
C ALA A 239 -12.33 -15.50 -6.95
N CYS A 240 -13.49 -15.01 -6.51
CA CYS A 240 -13.59 -14.20 -5.29
C CYS A 240 -13.25 -14.98 -4.00
N ARG A 241 -13.46 -16.29 -4.00
CA ARG A 241 -13.09 -17.18 -2.87
C ARG A 241 -11.69 -17.77 -3.03
N ASN A 242 -11.19 -17.78 -4.27
CA ASN A 242 -9.95 -18.43 -4.65
C ASN A 242 -9.18 -17.54 -5.64
N ILE A 243 -9.01 -16.24 -5.34
CA ILE A 243 -8.31 -15.26 -6.22
C ILE A 243 -6.96 -15.81 -6.67
N TYR A 244 -6.38 -16.69 -5.87
CA TYR A 244 -5.07 -17.28 -6.08
C TYR A 244 -5.12 -18.78 -6.43
N LYS A 245 -6.32 -19.40 -6.47
CA LYS A 245 -6.51 -20.77 -6.94
C LYS A 245 -6.64 -20.78 -8.48
N THR A 246 -5.53 -20.68 -9.16
CA THR A 246 -5.41 -21.22 -10.52
C THR A 246 -5.45 -22.75 -10.47
N GLU A 247 -5.63 -23.46 -11.62
CA GLU A 247 -5.69 -24.93 -11.76
C GLU A 247 -4.54 -25.72 -11.08
N ILE A 248 -3.58 -24.99 -10.49
CA ILE A 248 -2.40 -25.50 -9.79
C ILE A 248 -2.67 -25.76 -8.28
N PHE A 249 -3.84 -25.33 -7.74
CA PHE A 249 -4.16 -25.39 -6.29
C PHE A 249 -4.84 -26.68 -5.81
N ASP A 250 -5.04 -27.68 -6.66
CA ASP A 250 -5.58 -28.97 -6.20
C ASP A 250 -4.64 -29.70 -5.20
N HIS A 251 -3.42 -29.19 -5.00
CA HIS A 251 -2.46 -29.76 -4.05
C HIS A 251 -2.39 -29.05 -2.68
N ALA A 252 -3.03 -27.89 -2.49
CA ALA A 252 -3.05 -27.19 -1.18
C ALA A 252 -3.92 -27.89 -0.12
N SER A 253 -4.61 -28.97 -0.45
CA SER A 253 -5.46 -29.73 0.47
C SER A 253 -4.72 -30.84 1.24
N GLU A 254 -3.46 -31.12 0.96
CA GLU A 254 -2.76 -32.25 1.57
C GLU A 254 -1.31 -31.89 1.96
N PHE A 255 -1.13 -31.05 3.00
CA PHE A 255 0.08 -31.12 3.82
C PHE A 255 -0.02 -32.38 4.69
N THR A 256 0.10 -33.52 4.03
CA THR A 256 0.18 -34.84 4.70
C THR A 256 1.45 -35.51 4.23
N ASP A 257 2.17 -36.12 5.17
CA ASP A 257 3.31 -36.99 4.83
C ASP A 257 2.86 -38.22 4.02
N LYS A 258 3.79 -39.04 3.58
CA LYS A 258 3.53 -40.29 2.82
C LYS A 258 2.59 -41.27 3.56
N ASN A 259 2.28 -41.01 4.83
CA ASN A 259 1.42 -41.78 5.70
C ASN A 259 0.08 -41.11 6.00
N GLY A 260 -0.21 -39.93 5.37
CA GLY A 260 -1.44 -39.17 5.58
C GLY A 260 -1.46 -38.37 6.91
N ILE A 261 -0.30 -38.15 7.53
CA ILE A 261 -0.19 -37.32 8.75
C ILE A 261 -0.06 -35.88 8.35
N PRO A 262 -0.86 -34.91 8.93
CA PRO A 262 -0.72 -33.52 8.64
C PRO A 262 0.71 -33.02 8.93
N GLU A 263 1.43 -32.56 7.92
CA GLU A 263 2.70 -31.87 8.11
C GLU A 263 2.46 -30.46 8.69
N SER A 264 3.34 -30.03 9.58
CA SER A 264 3.25 -28.66 10.09
C SER A 264 3.62 -27.67 8.98
N LYS A 265 2.81 -26.63 8.81
CA LYS A 265 3.04 -25.55 7.83
C LYS A 265 4.44 -24.94 7.95
N PRO A 266 5.08 -24.54 6.84
CA PRO A 266 6.31 -23.77 6.92
C PRO A 266 6.04 -22.41 7.61
N VAL A 267 7.01 -21.92 8.37
CA VAL A 267 6.90 -20.69 9.16
C VAL A 267 7.80 -19.62 8.53
N ILE A 268 7.19 -18.54 8.07
CA ILE A 268 7.90 -17.36 7.55
C ILE A 268 8.00 -16.33 8.65
N GLY A 269 9.22 -15.97 9.05
CA GLY A 269 9.51 -14.88 9.95
C GLY A 269 9.43 -13.54 9.20
N VAL A 270 8.52 -12.67 9.61
CA VAL A 270 8.31 -11.35 9.00
C VAL A 270 8.86 -10.27 9.93
N ALA A 271 9.89 -9.55 9.49
CA ALA A 271 10.43 -8.41 10.24
C ALA A 271 9.40 -7.29 10.28
N ARG A 272 8.89 -6.93 11.46
CA ARG A 272 7.87 -5.88 11.59
C ARG A 272 8.08 -5.07 12.86
N ASP A 273 8.49 -3.82 12.65
CA ASP A 273 8.61 -2.76 13.66
C ASP A 273 8.67 -1.39 12.99
N GLU A 274 9.09 -0.36 13.72
CA GLU A 274 9.17 1.01 13.22
C GLU A 274 10.19 1.19 12.07
N ALA A 275 11.18 0.31 11.98
CA ALA A 275 12.18 0.33 10.92
C ALA A 275 11.75 -0.49 9.68
N PHE A 276 10.89 -1.50 9.86
CA PHE A 276 10.46 -2.45 8.83
C PHE A 276 8.94 -2.56 8.85
N CYS A 277 8.24 -1.70 8.12
CA CYS A 277 6.79 -1.58 8.20
C CYS A 277 6.09 -1.59 6.82
N PHE A 278 6.82 -1.64 5.71
CA PHE A 278 6.23 -1.58 4.38
C PHE A 278 5.90 -2.97 3.85
N TYR A 279 4.64 -3.36 4.04
CA TYR A 279 4.08 -4.62 3.54
C TYR A 279 2.72 -4.37 2.91
N TYR A 280 2.48 -4.94 1.73
CA TYR A 280 1.13 -5.07 1.23
C TYR A 280 0.41 -6.17 2.01
N LYS A 281 -0.75 -5.85 2.56
CA LYS A 281 -1.56 -6.85 3.26
C LYS A 281 -1.89 -8.04 2.36
N ASP A 282 -2.18 -7.79 1.09
CA ASP A 282 -2.47 -8.85 0.13
C ASP A 282 -1.28 -9.80 -0.12
N ASN A 283 -0.02 -9.31 0.02
CA ASN A 283 1.16 -10.19 -0.04
C ASN A 283 1.19 -11.14 1.16
N LEU A 284 0.97 -10.61 2.37
CA LEU A 284 0.94 -11.43 3.59
C LEU A 284 -0.21 -12.43 3.57
N ASP A 285 -1.42 -11.97 3.23
CA ASP A 285 -2.61 -12.82 3.08
C ASP A 285 -2.35 -13.95 2.07
N MET A 286 -1.65 -13.65 0.95
CA MET A 286 -1.31 -14.64 -0.08
C MET A 286 -0.35 -15.71 0.43
N LEU A 287 0.68 -15.35 1.19
CA LEU A 287 1.59 -16.35 1.78
C LEU A 287 0.85 -17.31 2.72
N GLU A 288 -0.08 -16.80 3.54
CA GLU A 288 -0.91 -17.62 4.42
C GLU A 288 -1.88 -18.52 3.62
N GLU A 289 -2.50 -18.01 2.56
CA GLU A 289 -3.38 -18.78 1.67
C GLU A 289 -2.61 -19.87 0.90
N MET A 290 -1.33 -19.65 0.64
CA MET A 290 -0.42 -20.66 0.04
C MET A 290 0.12 -21.67 1.05
N GLY A 291 -0.31 -21.59 2.30
CA GLY A 291 -0.06 -22.61 3.31
C GLY A 291 1.06 -22.27 4.30
N ALA A 292 1.68 -21.11 4.23
CA ALA A 292 2.62 -20.66 5.24
C ALA A 292 1.91 -20.25 6.54
N SER A 293 2.65 -20.24 7.63
CA SER A 293 2.30 -19.54 8.88
C SER A 293 3.23 -18.35 9.03
N LEU A 294 2.69 -17.17 9.32
CA LEU A 294 3.50 -15.98 9.53
C LEU A 294 3.76 -15.78 11.03
N VAL A 295 5.01 -15.47 11.38
CA VAL A 295 5.41 -15.05 12.71
C VAL A 295 6.15 -13.73 12.61
N PHE A 296 5.69 -12.72 13.36
CA PHE A 296 6.29 -11.40 13.34
C PHE A 296 7.40 -11.30 14.40
N PHE A 297 8.49 -10.61 14.04
CA PHE A 297 9.57 -10.30 14.96
C PHE A 297 10.09 -8.89 14.71
N SER A 298 10.70 -8.28 15.72
CA SER A 298 11.22 -6.92 15.66
C SER A 298 12.74 -6.91 15.60
N PRO A 299 13.38 -6.52 14.49
CA PRO A 299 14.82 -6.28 14.48
C PRO A 299 15.30 -5.22 15.47
N LEU A 300 14.46 -4.27 15.86
CA LEU A 300 14.78 -3.23 16.84
C LEU A 300 14.68 -3.72 18.29
N HIS A 301 13.69 -4.57 18.63
CA HIS A 301 13.32 -4.85 20.01
C HIS A 301 13.57 -6.28 20.46
N ASP A 302 13.55 -7.26 19.53
CA ASP A 302 13.82 -8.65 19.84
C ASP A 302 15.33 -8.94 19.82
N LYS A 303 15.75 -9.98 20.52
CA LYS A 303 17.16 -10.38 20.61
C LYS A 303 17.60 -11.28 19.45
N GLU A 304 16.69 -12.08 18.92
CA GLU A 304 16.94 -13.06 17.87
C GLU A 304 15.67 -13.30 17.05
N ILE A 305 15.81 -13.85 15.85
CA ILE A 305 14.67 -14.33 15.07
C ILE A 305 14.00 -15.51 15.80
N PRO A 306 12.67 -15.69 15.65
CA PRO A 306 11.98 -16.85 16.22
C PRO A 306 12.60 -18.15 15.72
N LYS A 307 12.90 -19.07 16.64
CA LYS A 307 13.55 -20.37 16.30
C LYS A 307 12.72 -21.28 15.41
N THR A 308 11.45 -20.97 15.25
CA THR A 308 10.52 -21.72 14.42
C THR A 308 10.53 -21.29 12.97
N CYS A 309 11.28 -20.26 12.61
CA CYS A 309 11.31 -19.74 11.25
C CYS A 309 12.02 -20.72 10.29
N ASP A 310 11.35 -20.99 9.18
CA ASP A 310 11.84 -21.77 8.05
C ASP A 310 12.25 -20.85 6.86
N ALA A 311 11.84 -19.56 6.89
CA ALA A 311 12.24 -18.52 5.93
C ALA A 311 12.10 -17.13 6.56
N LEU A 312 12.70 -16.10 5.96
CA LEU A 312 12.61 -14.71 6.39
C LEU A 312 12.07 -13.80 5.28
N LEU A 313 11.13 -12.92 5.65
CA LEU A 313 10.65 -11.80 4.86
C LEU A 313 11.05 -10.49 5.54
N LEU A 314 11.98 -9.76 4.95
CA LEU A 314 12.46 -8.46 5.43
C LEU A 314 11.94 -7.37 4.49
N GLY A 315 10.83 -6.74 4.86
CA GLY A 315 10.18 -5.71 4.05
C GLY A 315 10.89 -4.37 4.07
N GLY A 316 10.32 -3.42 3.37
CA GLY A 316 10.79 -2.05 3.37
C GLY A 316 10.45 -1.29 4.65
N GLY A 317 10.88 -0.04 4.70
CA GLY A 317 10.70 0.84 5.84
C GLY A 317 11.76 1.93 5.88
N TYR A 318 12.15 2.31 7.09
CA TYR A 318 13.11 3.38 7.36
C TYR A 318 14.28 2.92 8.26
N PRO A 319 15.04 1.89 7.89
CA PRO A 319 16.15 1.41 8.74
C PRO A 319 17.22 2.47 9.01
N GLU A 320 17.41 3.43 8.10
CA GLU A 320 18.35 4.53 8.25
C GLU A 320 17.99 5.47 9.40
N LEU A 321 16.73 5.59 9.76
CA LEU A 321 16.30 6.43 10.87
C LEU A 321 16.51 5.76 12.22
N PHE A 322 16.66 4.46 12.21
CA PHE A 322 16.90 3.63 13.38
C PHE A 322 18.28 2.95 13.36
N ALA A 323 19.18 3.40 12.48
CA ALA A 323 20.46 2.74 12.20
C ALA A 323 21.33 2.54 13.46
N GLU A 324 21.34 3.50 14.39
CA GLU A 324 22.06 3.40 15.67
C GLU A 324 21.48 2.26 16.56
N LYS A 325 20.15 2.13 16.64
CA LYS A 325 19.49 1.06 17.41
C LYS A 325 19.71 -0.30 16.75
N LEU A 326 19.59 -0.38 15.43
CA LEU A 326 19.85 -1.60 14.68
C LEU A 326 21.31 -2.06 14.84
N GLN A 327 22.27 -1.14 14.76
CA GLN A 327 23.68 -1.42 15.02
C GLN A 327 23.90 -1.98 16.43
N ALA A 328 23.26 -1.38 17.45
CA ALA A 328 23.41 -1.77 18.84
C ALA A 328 22.84 -3.17 19.14
N ASN A 329 21.87 -3.66 18.34
CA ASN A 329 21.28 -4.99 18.51
C ASN A 329 22.13 -6.09 17.88
N ILE A 330 23.32 -6.30 18.44
CA ILE A 330 24.32 -7.28 17.95
C ILE A 330 23.74 -8.70 17.90
N SER A 331 22.92 -9.06 18.89
CA SER A 331 22.31 -10.40 18.98
C SER A 331 21.40 -10.70 17.79
N MET A 332 20.49 -9.76 17.45
CA MET A 332 19.60 -9.90 16.29
C MET A 332 20.38 -9.91 14.97
N ARG A 333 21.36 -8.99 14.80
CA ARG A 333 22.24 -8.97 13.62
C ARG A 333 22.95 -10.29 13.41
N THR A 334 23.46 -10.89 14.50
CA THR A 334 24.11 -12.21 14.45
C THR A 334 23.12 -13.31 14.10
N SER A 335 21.93 -13.27 14.68
CA SER A 335 20.87 -14.25 14.39
C SER A 335 20.47 -14.27 12.92
N ILE A 336 20.26 -13.08 12.31
CA ILE A 336 19.94 -12.95 10.88
C ILE A 336 21.11 -13.43 10.01
N ARG A 337 22.34 -13.04 10.35
CA ARG A 337 23.53 -13.51 9.62
C ARG A 337 23.67 -15.03 9.65
N ASN A 338 23.43 -15.63 10.79
CA ASN A 338 23.49 -17.09 10.94
C ASN A 338 22.40 -17.78 10.10
N ALA A 339 21.16 -17.28 10.12
CA ALA A 339 20.07 -17.78 9.29
C ALA A 339 20.43 -17.74 7.80
N PHE A 340 21.01 -16.64 7.35
CA PHE A 340 21.51 -16.49 5.99
C PHE A 340 22.62 -17.51 5.65
N GLN A 341 23.58 -17.72 6.56
CA GLN A 341 24.68 -18.68 6.38
C GLN A 341 24.23 -20.14 6.40
N THR A 342 23.12 -20.47 7.05
CA THR A 342 22.54 -21.82 7.06
C THR A 342 21.72 -22.13 5.80
N GLY A 343 21.63 -21.19 4.85
CA GLY A 343 20.84 -21.36 3.62
C GLY A 343 19.33 -21.18 3.84
N MET A 344 18.91 -20.51 4.91
CA MET A 344 17.50 -20.17 5.10
C MET A 344 17.01 -19.28 3.96
N PRO A 345 15.86 -19.59 3.33
CA PRO A 345 15.29 -18.72 2.28
C PRO A 345 15.01 -17.32 2.79
N VAL A 346 15.40 -16.28 2.03
CA VAL A 346 15.21 -14.88 2.40
C VAL A 346 14.69 -14.08 1.21
N VAL A 347 13.57 -13.39 1.43
CA VAL A 347 13.12 -12.29 0.57
C VAL A 347 13.35 -10.99 1.32
N ALA A 348 14.12 -10.06 0.72
CA ALA A 348 14.39 -8.76 1.32
C ALA A 348 14.17 -7.63 0.31
N GLU A 349 13.29 -6.70 0.68
CA GLU A 349 12.87 -5.57 -0.13
C GLU A 349 13.36 -4.25 0.48
N CYS A 350 13.95 -3.37 -0.32
CA CYS A 350 14.32 -1.99 0.02
C CYS A 350 15.02 -1.86 1.40
N GLY A 351 14.31 -1.43 2.44
CA GLY A 351 14.87 -1.30 3.80
C GLY A 351 15.43 -2.62 4.35
N GLY A 352 14.75 -3.75 4.10
CA GLY A 352 15.24 -5.07 4.47
C GLY A 352 16.52 -5.44 3.75
N PHE A 353 16.61 -5.12 2.45
CA PHE A 353 17.84 -5.29 1.67
C PHE A 353 18.97 -4.40 2.21
N MET A 354 18.69 -3.13 2.55
CA MET A 354 19.66 -2.23 3.16
C MET A 354 20.21 -2.80 4.47
N TYR A 355 19.38 -3.41 5.30
CA TYR A 355 19.76 -3.97 6.59
C TYR A 355 20.64 -5.23 6.48
N LEU A 356 20.54 -5.99 5.40
CA LEU A 356 21.37 -7.19 5.20
C LEU A 356 22.85 -6.87 4.92
N HIS A 357 23.19 -5.67 4.47
CA HIS A 357 24.58 -5.26 4.16
C HIS A 357 25.48 -5.22 5.39
N ASP A 358 26.78 -5.12 5.15
CA ASP A 358 27.76 -4.87 6.21
C ASP A 358 27.49 -3.52 6.89
N LYS A 359 27.18 -2.49 6.07
CA LYS A 359 27.11 -1.09 6.53
C LYS A 359 25.99 -0.31 5.87
N LEU A 360 25.46 0.66 6.61
CA LEU A 360 24.54 1.69 6.15
C LEU A 360 25.16 3.07 6.43
N THR A 361 25.22 3.94 5.42
CA THR A 361 25.65 5.34 5.59
C THR A 361 24.46 6.28 5.43
N ASP A 362 24.14 7.04 6.47
CA ASP A 362 23.01 7.95 6.53
C ASP A 362 23.20 9.25 5.73
N GLN A 363 22.19 10.11 5.73
CA GLN A 363 22.22 11.42 5.06
C GLN A 363 23.24 12.41 5.64
N ASN A 364 23.73 12.18 6.85
CA ASN A 364 24.73 13.00 7.53
C ASN A 364 26.14 12.47 7.32
N GLY A 365 26.30 11.33 6.62
CA GLY A 365 27.58 10.67 6.39
C GLY A 365 28.03 9.75 7.54
N ASN A 366 27.19 9.52 8.54
CA ASN A 366 27.49 8.56 9.60
C ASN A 366 27.28 7.13 9.06
N THR A 367 28.20 6.24 9.42
CA THR A 367 28.16 4.85 8.97
C THR A 367 27.92 3.92 10.15
N TYR A 368 26.96 3.03 9.99
CA TYR A 368 26.52 2.07 11.00
C TYR A 368 26.71 0.65 10.51
N GLU A 369 27.09 -0.25 11.39
CA GLU A 369 27.12 -1.68 11.08
C GLU A 369 25.70 -2.28 11.06
N MET A 370 25.40 -3.04 10.02
CA MET A 370 24.13 -3.71 9.83
C MET A 370 24.25 -5.24 10.02
N ALA A 371 23.36 -6.04 9.50
CA ALA A 371 23.37 -7.49 9.72
C ALA A 371 24.67 -8.16 9.24
N GLY A 372 25.29 -7.64 8.19
CA GLY A 372 26.53 -8.19 7.62
C GLY A 372 26.34 -9.59 7.02
N ALA A 373 25.18 -9.85 6.47
CA ALA A 373 24.87 -11.04 5.70
C ALA A 373 25.30 -10.89 4.23
N LEU A 374 25.28 -9.66 3.73
CA LEU A 374 25.75 -9.27 2.39
C LEU A 374 26.98 -8.36 2.52
N PRO A 375 28.02 -8.59 1.72
CA PRO A 375 29.16 -7.68 1.68
C PRO A 375 28.76 -6.32 1.08
N GLY A 376 29.40 -5.25 1.53
CA GLY A 376 29.22 -3.93 0.95
C GLY A 376 28.43 -2.95 1.81
N THR A 377 28.04 -1.85 1.21
CA THR A 377 27.44 -0.70 1.89
C THR A 377 26.24 -0.17 1.12
N CYS A 378 25.15 0.11 1.81
CA CYS A 378 24.09 0.99 1.31
C CYS A 378 24.35 2.42 1.80
N ALA A 379 24.25 3.42 0.92
CA ALA A 379 24.50 4.80 1.26
C ALA A 379 23.50 5.78 0.64
N PHE A 380 23.19 6.85 1.37
CA PHE A 380 22.37 7.94 0.91
C PHE A 380 23.02 8.68 -0.27
N GLN A 381 22.28 8.91 -1.36
CA GLN A 381 22.79 9.50 -2.60
C GLN A 381 22.51 11.00 -2.76
N GLY A 382 21.89 11.65 -1.77
CA GLY A 382 21.52 13.07 -1.85
C GLY A 382 20.40 13.38 -2.85
N LYS A 383 19.93 12.41 -3.59
CA LYS A 383 18.86 12.52 -4.60
C LYS A 383 18.07 11.21 -4.69
N LEU A 384 16.90 11.31 -5.26
CA LEU A 384 16.10 10.13 -5.57
C LEU A 384 16.83 9.25 -6.60
N VAL A 385 17.09 7.99 -6.26
CA VAL A 385 17.80 7.02 -7.10
C VAL A 385 16.84 6.34 -8.05
N ARG A 386 15.77 5.77 -7.52
CA ARG A 386 14.70 5.10 -8.28
C ARG A 386 13.33 5.56 -7.79
N PHE A 387 12.38 5.59 -8.73
CA PHE A 387 11.00 5.98 -8.43
C PHE A 387 10.02 5.38 -9.41
N GLY A 388 8.86 4.95 -8.90
CA GLY A 388 7.67 4.59 -9.66
C GLY A 388 7.61 3.11 -10.00
N TYR A 389 6.58 2.75 -10.75
CA TYR A 389 6.27 1.38 -11.13
C TYR A 389 7.35 0.70 -11.94
N ILE A 390 7.46 -0.61 -11.75
CA ILE A 390 8.37 -1.50 -12.47
C ILE A 390 7.71 -2.84 -12.74
N GLN A 391 8.22 -3.52 -13.74
CA GLN A 391 7.99 -4.93 -14.01
C GLN A 391 9.34 -5.64 -13.93
N VAL A 392 9.46 -6.59 -13.03
CA VAL A 392 10.70 -7.33 -12.75
C VAL A 392 10.60 -8.72 -13.39
N GLN A 393 11.60 -9.08 -14.16
CA GLN A 393 11.75 -10.38 -14.81
C GLN A 393 13.07 -10.99 -14.45
N GLU A 394 13.08 -12.23 -13.99
CA GLU A 394 14.31 -13.00 -13.76
C GLU A 394 14.98 -13.38 -15.10
N LYS A 395 16.30 -13.35 -15.13
CA LYS A 395 17.10 -13.82 -16.26
C LYS A 395 17.20 -15.33 -16.29
N GLU A 396 17.31 -15.95 -15.11
CA GLU A 396 17.27 -17.38 -14.89
C GLU A 396 16.13 -17.70 -13.93
N SER A 397 15.43 -18.81 -14.15
CA SER A 397 14.26 -19.17 -13.34
C SER A 397 14.69 -19.61 -11.96
N ASN A 398 14.21 -18.93 -10.92
CA ASN A 398 14.41 -19.29 -9.53
C ASN A 398 13.11 -19.14 -8.71
N PHE A 399 12.56 -17.93 -8.61
CA PHE A 399 11.24 -17.69 -8.00
C PHE A 399 10.12 -17.65 -9.04
N LEU A 400 10.43 -17.36 -10.30
CA LEU A 400 9.49 -17.29 -11.41
C LEU A 400 9.90 -18.21 -12.54
N SER A 401 8.94 -18.79 -13.24
CA SER A 401 9.19 -19.54 -14.46
C SER A 401 9.75 -18.63 -15.56
N SER A 402 10.52 -19.22 -16.47
CA SER A 402 11.15 -18.52 -17.58
C SER A 402 10.19 -17.65 -18.37
N GLY A 403 10.56 -16.39 -18.58
CA GLY A 403 9.78 -15.41 -19.29
C GLY A 403 8.63 -14.79 -18.52
N LYS A 404 8.39 -15.20 -17.27
CA LYS A 404 7.41 -14.57 -16.40
C LYS A 404 7.99 -13.35 -15.70
N SER A 405 7.13 -12.48 -15.24
CA SER A 405 7.50 -11.26 -14.53
C SER A 405 6.53 -10.96 -13.41
N ILE A 406 6.98 -10.20 -12.45
CA ILE A 406 6.19 -9.69 -11.33
C ILE A 406 6.21 -8.17 -11.34
N LYS A 407 5.10 -7.54 -10.96
CA LYS A 407 5.00 -6.08 -10.87
C LYS A 407 5.36 -5.60 -9.47
N GLY A 408 5.92 -4.41 -9.43
CA GLY A 408 6.31 -3.76 -8.20
C GLY A 408 6.52 -2.26 -8.41
N HIS A 409 7.09 -1.63 -7.40
CA HIS A 409 7.52 -0.24 -7.49
C HIS A 409 8.81 -0.03 -6.73
N GLU A 410 9.45 1.10 -6.95
CA GLU A 410 10.62 1.57 -6.20
C GLU A 410 10.43 3.01 -5.76
N PHE A 411 10.93 3.33 -4.58
CA PHE A 411 11.02 4.69 -4.07
C PHE A 411 12.15 4.75 -3.04
N HIS A 412 13.38 5.10 -3.47
CA HIS A 412 14.51 5.14 -2.55
C HIS A 412 15.55 6.21 -2.91
N TYR A 413 16.18 6.76 -1.86
CA TYR A 413 17.26 7.72 -1.91
C TYR A 413 18.63 7.09 -1.61
N TYR A 414 18.62 5.80 -1.24
CA TYR A 414 19.79 5.01 -0.94
C TYR A 414 20.18 4.16 -2.15
N ASP A 415 21.47 3.82 -2.26
CA ASP A 415 21.94 2.89 -3.28
C ASP A 415 22.94 1.92 -2.66
N SER A 416 23.02 0.72 -3.21
CA SER A 416 23.97 -0.30 -2.77
C SER A 416 25.22 -0.28 -3.62
N THR A 417 26.33 -0.71 -3.05
CA THR A 417 27.54 -1.03 -3.80
C THR A 417 27.35 -2.19 -4.77
N ASP A 418 26.36 -3.05 -4.54
CA ASP A 418 25.91 -4.11 -5.43
C ASP A 418 24.40 -4.25 -5.38
N ASN A 419 23.71 -3.89 -6.49
CA ASN A 419 22.27 -4.03 -6.64
C ASN A 419 21.85 -5.35 -7.28
N GLY A 420 22.82 -6.22 -7.59
CA GLY A 420 22.57 -7.46 -8.30
C GLY A 420 22.31 -7.27 -9.80
N CYS A 421 22.29 -8.39 -10.49
CA CYS A 421 22.02 -8.43 -11.93
C CYS A 421 21.18 -9.65 -12.35
N ALA A 422 20.57 -10.34 -11.41
CA ALA A 422 19.80 -11.55 -11.70
C ALA A 422 18.46 -11.24 -12.36
N CYS A 423 17.92 -10.04 -12.12
CA CYS A 423 16.66 -9.59 -12.71
C CYS A 423 16.84 -8.36 -13.58
N VAL A 424 15.88 -8.13 -14.47
CA VAL A 424 15.73 -6.89 -15.24
C VAL A 424 14.44 -6.20 -14.82
N ALA A 425 14.55 -4.99 -14.29
CA ALA A 425 13.42 -4.12 -14.04
C ALA A 425 13.15 -3.24 -15.27
N THR A 426 11.91 -3.25 -15.76
CA THR A 426 11.46 -2.42 -16.90
C THR A 426 10.45 -1.39 -16.41
N LYS A 427 10.65 -0.12 -16.78
CA LYS A 427 9.70 0.96 -16.48
C LYS A 427 8.51 0.93 -17.44
N PRO A 428 7.26 0.85 -16.97
CA PRO A 428 6.08 0.82 -17.83
C PRO A 428 5.97 2.10 -18.69
N GLY A 429 5.46 1.93 -19.90
CA GLY A 429 5.29 3.04 -20.87
C GLY A 429 6.59 3.61 -21.43
N THR A 430 7.75 3.02 -21.11
CA THR A 430 9.07 3.45 -21.60
C THR A 430 9.90 2.26 -22.07
N LYS A 431 11.06 2.53 -22.70
CA LYS A 431 12.07 1.51 -23.05
C LYS A 431 13.17 1.42 -21.99
N ARG A 432 13.01 2.09 -20.84
CA ARG A 432 14.04 2.10 -19.79
C ARG A 432 13.99 0.78 -19.03
N ASN A 433 15.15 0.14 -18.95
CA ASN A 433 15.36 -1.04 -18.13
C ASN A 433 16.72 -0.93 -17.42
N TYR A 434 16.90 -1.75 -16.40
CA TYR A 434 18.15 -1.85 -15.66
C TYR A 434 18.19 -3.17 -14.91
N ASP A 435 19.42 -3.63 -14.67
CA ASP A 435 19.68 -4.80 -13.85
C ASP A 435 19.39 -4.51 -12.38
N CYS A 436 18.85 -5.48 -11.68
CA CYS A 436 18.54 -5.41 -10.25
C CYS A 436 18.46 -6.82 -9.67
N VAL A 437 18.38 -6.87 -8.33
CA VAL A 437 18.15 -8.07 -7.52
C VAL A 437 19.35 -9.02 -7.52
N LEU A 438 19.77 -9.35 -6.31
CA LEU A 438 20.57 -10.52 -6.00
C LEU A 438 19.59 -11.68 -5.83
N ASP A 439 19.55 -12.57 -6.80
CA ASP A 439 18.70 -13.75 -6.83
C ASP A 439 19.60 -14.95 -7.04
N GLN A 440 19.86 -15.66 -5.96
CA GLN A 440 20.73 -16.82 -5.95
C GLN A 440 20.19 -17.83 -4.97
N ASP A 441 20.08 -19.09 -5.39
CA ASP A 441 19.57 -20.20 -4.59
C ASP A 441 18.17 -19.89 -4.00
N ASP A 442 18.08 -19.71 -2.69
CA ASP A 442 16.84 -19.42 -1.98
C ASP A 442 16.71 -17.94 -1.54
N LEU A 443 17.44 -17.04 -2.22
CA LEU A 443 17.50 -15.61 -1.89
C LEU A 443 16.88 -14.76 -3.00
N PHE A 444 16.09 -13.74 -2.62
CA PHE A 444 15.60 -12.68 -3.52
C PHE A 444 15.74 -11.33 -2.81
N LEU A 445 16.79 -10.57 -3.15
CA LEU A 445 17.24 -9.43 -2.36
C LEU A 445 17.43 -8.21 -3.26
N GLY A 446 16.74 -7.10 -2.97
CA GLY A 446 16.87 -5.89 -3.77
C GLY A 446 16.04 -4.72 -3.28
N PHE A 447 16.10 -3.60 -4.02
CA PHE A 447 15.26 -2.42 -3.74
C PHE A 447 13.81 -2.52 -4.21
N PRO A 448 13.44 -3.32 -5.24
CA PRO A 448 12.06 -3.46 -5.65
C PRO A 448 11.13 -3.89 -4.52
N HIS A 449 9.98 -3.22 -4.42
CA HIS A 449 8.85 -3.66 -3.62
C HIS A 449 7.89 -4.39 -4.55
N LEU A 450 7.70 -5.68 -4.32
CA LEU A 450 6.90 -6.54 -5.19
C LEU A 450 5.45 -6.63 -4.72
N TYR A 451 4.53 -6.74 -5.68
CA TYR A 451 3.13 -7.04 -5.40
C TYR A 451 2.81 -8.47 -5.83
N TYR A 452 2.78 -9.41 -4.89
CA TYR A 452 2.68 -10.85 -5.15
C TYR A 452 1.42 -11.26 -5.92
N PRO A 453 0.23 -10.62 -5.70
CA PRO A 453 -0.93 -10.93 -6.52
C PRO A 453 -0.77 -10.65 -8.02
N SER A 454 0.20 -9.85 -8.43
CA SER A 454 0.50 -9.62 -9.86
C SER A 454 1.11 -10.84 -10.55
N ASN A 455 1.77 -11.71 -9.79
CA ASN A 455 2.21 -13.04 -10.20
C ASN A 455 2.31 -13.96 -8.97
N PRO A 456 1.27 -14.75 -8.68
CA PRO A 456 1.21 -15.63 -7.51
C PRO A 456 2.29 -16.71 -7.46
N GLU A 457 2.94 -17.01 -8.58
CA GLU A 457 4.03 -17.99 -8.65
C GLU A 457 5.19 -17.62 -7.72
N PHE A 458 5.48 -16.32 -7.58
CA PHE A 458 6.53 -15.82 -6.70
C PHE A 458 6.29 -16.21 -5.22
N ALA A 459 5.09 -15.93 -4.72
CA ALA A 459 4.73 -16.28 -3.34
C ALA A 459 4.73 -17.80 -3.12
N ARG A 460 4.26 -18.58 -4.11
CA ARG A 460 4.31 -20.05 -4.05
C ARG A 460 5.74 -20.54 -3.96
N SER A 461 6.61 -20.08 -4.86
CA SER A 461 8.02 -20.48 -4.86
C SER A 461 8.68 -20.17 -3.51
N PHE A 462 8.38 -19.03 -2.91
CA PHE A 462 8.90 -18.67 -1.60
C PHE A 462 8.41 -19.64 -0.50
N VAL A 463 7.12 -19.99 -0.49
CA VAL A 463 6.56 -20.96 0.47
C VAL A 463 7.14 -22.35 0.27
N GLU A 464 7.31 -22.83 -0.97
CA GLU A 464 7.93 -24.11 -1.30
C GLU A 464 9.40 -24.17 -0.86
N LYS A 465 10.16 -23.08 -1.03
CA LYS A 465 11.54 -22.98 -0.54
C LYS A 465 11.60 -23.06 0.99
N ALA A 466 10.69 -22.38 1.69
CA ALA A 466 10.57 -22.48 3.15
C ALA A 466 10.22 -23.90 3.61
N GLU A 467 9.34 -24.59 2.89
CA GLU A 467 9.00 -25.99 3.18
C GLU A 467 10.19 -26.93 2.97
N ASN A 468 10.95 -26.73 1.91
CA ASN A 468 12.16 -27.53 1.63
C ASN A 468 13.23 -27.33 2.71
N TYR A 469 13.47 -26.08 3.13
CA TYR A 469 14.39 -25.77 4.22
C TYR A 469 13.97 -26.44 5.54
N LYS A 470 12.68 -26.43 5.86
CA LYS A 470 12.14 -27.10 7.04
C LYS A 470 12.40 -28.62 7.06
N LYS A 471 12.46 -29.27 5.89
CA LYS A 471 12.67 -30.71 5.74
C LYS A 471 14.16 -31.11 5.71
N SER A 472 15.07 -30.13 5.52
CA SER A 472 16.53 -30.34 5.49
C SER A 472 17.13 -30.41 6.89
#